data_3baaa4242441059a749b86912a4f30fc
#
_entry.id   3baaa4242441059a749b86912a4f30fc
#
_cell.length_a   1.000
_cell.length_b   1.000
_cell.length_c   1.000
_cell.angle_alpha   90.00
_cell.angle_beta   90.00
_cell.angle_gamma   90.00
#
_symmetry.space_group_name_H-M   'P 1'
#
loop_
_entity.id
_entity.type
_entity.pdbx_description
1 polymer ?
#
loop_
_entity_poly.entity_id
_entity_poly.type
_entity_poly.pdbx_seq_one_letter_code
_entity_poly.pdbx_strand_id
1 'polypeptide(L)'
;MMVRDPACYNFAPANGLFEPTGRAGDRVEAGELAGWLHFVEDVDRDPIEVRYQAGGVIWMAAGPGRVTRGDAVAVIMQDYDDARAAG
;
A
#
# COMPACT_ATOMS: atom_id res chain seq x y z
N MET A 1 15.87 -3.74 -9.63
CA MET A 1 14.49 -3.60 -9.15
C MET A 1 13.92 -2.29 -9.63
N MET A 2 12.77 -2.30 -10.23
CA MET A 2 12.17 -1.11 -10.81
C MET A 2 10.68 -1.07 -10.49
N VAL A 3 10.17 0.16 -10.27
CA VAL A 3 8.74 0.37 -10.08
C VAL A 3 8.19 0.96 -11.37
N ARG A 4 7.61 0.12 -12.21
CA ARG A 4 7.06 0.56 -13.49
C ARG A 4 5.56 0.37 -13.59
N ASP A 5 5.07 -0.67 -12.95
CA ASP A 5 3.66 -1.02 -13.01
C ASP A 5 2.88 -0.08 -12.09
N PRO A 6 1.84 0.59 -12.60
CA PRO A 6 0.97 1.39 -11.72
C PRO A 6 0.41 0.62 -10.53
N ALA A 7 0.26 -0.70 -10.66
CA ALA A 7 -0.21 -1.51 -9.54
C ALA A 7 0.77 -1.55 -8.38
N CYS A 8 2.04 -1.18 -8.60
CA CYS A 8 3.02 -1.09 -7.53
C CYS A 8 2.77 0.09 -6.59
N TYR A 9 2.00 1.06 -7.04
CA TYR A 9 1.63 2.22 -6.22
C TYR A 9 0.24 1.99 -5.65
N ASN A 10 0.13 2.11 -4.35
CA ASN A 10 -1.15 1.99 -3.66
C ASN A 10 -1.54 3.38 -3.16
N PHE A 11 -2.72 3.82 -3.54
CA PHE A 11 -3.18 5.19 -3.28
C PHE A 11 -4.33 5.18 -2.29
N ALA A 12 -4.43 6.25 -1.51
CA ALA A 12 -5.54 6.42 -0.61
C ALA A 12 -6.85 6.55 -1.40
N PRO A 13 -7.87 5.75 -1.09
CA PRO A 13 -9.13 5.80 -1.82
C PRO A 13 -10.02 6.98 -1.42
N ALA A 14 -9.70 7.64 -0.32
CA ALA A 14 -10.46 8.77 0.19
C ALA A 14 -9.62 9.55 1.18
N ASN A 15 -10.13 10.69 1.61
CA ASN A 15 -9.48 11.47 2.66
C ASN A 15 -9.76 10.81 4.02
N GLY A 16 -8.77 10.78 4.89
CA GLY A 16 -8.96 10.21 6.21
C GLY A 16 -7.64 9.97 6.92
N LEU A 17 -7.68 9.10 7.93
CA LEU A 17 -6.50 8.67 8.66
C LEU A 17 -6.12 7.26 8.21
N PHE A 18 -4.90 7.10 7.76
CA PHE A 18 -4.40 5.82 7.32
C PHE A 18 -3.63 5.13 8.45
N GLU A 19 -3.99 3.87 8.69
CA GLU A 19 -3.31 3.03 9.66
C GLU A 19 -2.67 1.87 8.91
N PRO A 20 -1.34 1.90 8.71
CA PRO A 20 -0.66 0.84 7.97
C PRO A 20 -0.53 -0.43 8.80
N THR A 21 -0.54 -1.59 8.11
CA THR A 21 -0.30 -2.88 8.73
C THR A 21 1.07 -3.45 8.37
N GLY A 22 1.72 -2.92 7.31
CA GLY A 22 3.03 -3.37 6.87
C GLY A 22 4.10 -2.32 7.03
N ARG A 23 5.34 -2.73 6.87
CA ARG A 23 6.51 -1.86 6.99
C ARG A 23 7.38 -1.98 5.76
N ALA A 24 8.15 -0.94 5.49
CA ALA A 24 9.17 -1.01 4.43
C ALA A 24 10.11 -2.19 4.71
N GLY A 25 10.38 -2.95 3.67
CA GLY A 25 11.19 -4.16 3.75
C GLY A 25 10.40 -5.45 3.86
N ASP A 26 9.11 -5.39 4.23
CA ASP A 26 8.28 -6.58 4.32
C ASP A 26 7.95 -7.10 2.91
N ARG A 27 7.88 -8.41 2.78
CA ARG A 27 7.40 -9.03 1.56
C ARG A 27 5.90 -9.24 1.67
N VAL A 28 5.18 -8.84 0.63
CA VAL A 28 3.71 -8.92 0.60
C VAL A 28 3.26 -9.53 -0.71
N GLU A 29 2.02 -9.97 -0.73
CA GLU A 29 1.38 -10.48 -1.93
C GLU A 29 0.19 -9.61 -2.31
N ALA A 30 -0.16 -9.64 -3.60
CA ALA A 30 -1.34 -8.94 -4.07
C ALA A 30 -2.57 -9.43 -3.31
N GLY A 31 -3.38 -8.49 -2.85
CA GLY A 31 -4.57 -8.80 -2.08
C GLY A 31 -4.38 -8.78 -0.57
N GLU A 32 -3.13 -8.74 -0.09
CA GLU A 32 -2.90 -8.61 1.33
C GLU A 32 -3.31 -7.24 1.85
N LEU A 33 -3.70 -7.19 3.11
CA LEU A 33 -4.11 -5.94 3.74
C LEU A 33 -2.92 -5.01 3.88
N ALA A 34 -3.03 -3.82 3.29
CA ALA A 34 -2.01 -2.79 3.40
C ALA A 34 -2.27 -1.89 4.61
N GLY A 35 -3.52 -1.71 4.98
CA GLY A 35 -3.88 -0.89 6.11
C GLY A 35 -5.36 -0.57 6.11
N TRP A 36 -5.73 0.31 7.01
CA TRP A 36 -7.10 0.75 7.20
C TRP A 36 -7.18 2.25 6.99
N LEU A 37 -8.21 2.70 6.30
CA LEU A 37 -8.49 4.12 6.16
C LEU A 37 -9.69 4.45 7.04
N HIS A 38 -9.47 5.30 8.04
CA HIS A 38 -10.49 5.71 8.98
C HIS A 38 -11.02 7.09 8.60
N PHE A 39 -12.34 7.25 8.65
CA PHE A 39 -12.95 8.53 8.33
C PHE A 39 -13.09 9.36 9.61
N VAL A 40 -12.42 10.50 9.65
CA VAL A 40 -12.43 11.36 10.83
C VAL A 40 -13.59 12.33 10.86
N GLU A 41 -14.15 12.64 9.69
CA GLU A 41 -15.25 13.58 9.58
C GLU A 41 -16.62 12.89 9.65
N ASP A 42 -16.64 11.58 9.45
CA ASP A 42 -17.86 10.78 9.46
C ASP A 42 -17.63 9.58 10.37
N VAL A 43 -17.91 9.77 11.65
CA VAL A 43 -17.60 8.75 12.67
C VAL A 43 -18.49 7.53 12.55
N ASP A 44 -19.60 7.63 11.84
CA ASP A 44 -20.50 6.50 11.64
C ASP A 44 -20.06 5.62 10.46
N ARG A 45 -19.09 6.07 9.70
CA ARG A 45 -18.64 5.36 8.53
C ARG A 45 -17.55 4.35 8.91
N ASP A 46 -17.73 3.10 8.47
CA ASP A 46 -16.77 2.06 8.76
C ASP A 46 -15.46 2.31 8.03
N PRO A 47 -14.33 1.91 8.62
CA PRO A 47 -13.03 2.01 7.95
C PRO A 47 -13.01 1.20 6.67
N ILE A 48 -12.23 1.66 5.70
CA ILE A 48 -12.02 0.96 4.44
C ILE A 48 -10.73 0.17 4.52
N GLU A 49 -10.76 -1.08 4.07
CA GLU A 49 -9.54 -1.85 3.90
C GLU A 49 -8.81 -1.37 2.66
N VAL A 50 -7.52 -1.10 2.81
CA VAL A 50 -6.65 -0.81 1.68
C VAL A 50 -5.77 -2.03 1.46
N ARG A 51 -5.79 -2.59 0.25
CA ARG A 51 -5.06 -3.82 -0.06
C ARG A 51 -4.02 -3.57 -1.13
N TYR A 52 -2.93 -4.32 -1.05
CA TYR A 52 -1.87 -4.22 -2.05
C TYR A 52 -2.37 -4.73 -3.39
N GLN A 53 -2.08 -3.99 -4.45
CA GLN A 53 -2.48 -4.37 -5.79
C GLN A 53 -1.43 -5.24 -6.47
N ALA A 54 -0.22 -5.27 -5.95
CA ALA A 54 0.86 -6.07 -6.50
C ALA A 54 1.65 -6.70 -5.36
N GLY A 55 2.27 -7.85 -5.64
CA GLY A 55 3.15 -8.50 -4.70
C GLY A 55 4.59 -8.06 -4.89
N GLY A 56 5.37 -8.16 -3.83
CA GLY A 56 6.77 -7.80 -3.85
C GLY A 56 7.23 -7.37 -2.47
N VAL A 57 8.21 -6.48 -2.45
CA VAL A 57 8.76 -5.95 -1.21
C VAL A 57 8.29 -4.51 -1.05
N ILE A 58 7.82 -4.17 0.13
CA ILE A 58 7.42 -2.80 0.42
C ILE A 58 8.66 -1.93 0.42
N TRP A 59 8.73 -1.01 -0.54
CA TRP A 59 9.82 -0.05 -0.61
C TRP A 59 9.53 1.17 0.24
N MET A 60 8.27 1.60 0.25
CA MET A 60 7.83 2.76 1.00
C MET A 60 6.44 2.49 1.51
N ALA A 61 6.21 2.76 2.77
CA ALA A 61 4.88 2.72 3.37
C ALA A 61 4.66 4.01 4.14
N ALA A 62 3.50 4.61 3.94
CA ALA A 62 3.14 5.79 4.71
C ALA A 62 2.99 5.41 6.17
N GLY A 63 3.45 6.28 7.05
CA GLY A 63 3.22 6.10 8.48
C GLY A 63 1.76 6.37 8.83
N PRO A 64 1.39 6.10 10.09
CA PRO A 64 0.04 6.45 10.54
C PRO A 64 -0.15 7.96 10.47
N GLY A 65 -1.27 8.39 9.93
CA GLY A 65 -1.55 9.81 9.83
C GLY A 65 -2.58 10.14 8.78
N ARG A 66 -2.80 11.43 8.61
CA ARG A 66 -3.79 11.94 7.70
C ARG A 66 -3.31 11.79 6.25
N VAL A 67 -4.21 11.31 5.40
CA VAL A 67 -3.95 11.20 3.97
C VAL A 67 -5.09 11.85 3.19
N THR A 68 -4.76 12.26 1.97
CA THR A 68 -5.74 12.81 1.03
C THR A 68 -5.93 11.80 -0.08
N ARG A 69 -7.12 11.75 -0.62
CA ARG A 69 -7.43 10.89 -1.75
C ARG A 69 -6.37 11.07 -2.84
N GLY A 70 -5.80 9.96 -3.29
CA GLY A 70 -4.75 9.96 -4.30
C GLY A 70 -3.33 10.00 -3.75
N ASP A 71 -3.16 10.21 -2.44
CA ASP A 71 -1.83 10.11 -1.84
C ASP A 71 -1.33 8.67 -1.90
N ALA A 72 -0.04 8.49 -2.19
CA ALA A 72 0.56 7.16 -2.18
C ALA A 72 0.73 6.70 -0.73
N VAL A 73 0.12 5.57 -0.39
CA VAL A 73 0.22 5.01 0.95
C VAL A 73 1.22 3.88 1.03
N ALA A 74 1.56 3.26 -0.10
CA ALA A 74 2.59 2.24 -0.15
C ALA A 74 3.11 2.11 -1.58
N VAL A 75 4.38 1.80 -1.72
CA VAL A 75 5.00 1.50 -3.01
C VAL A 75 5.65 0.13 -2.89
N ILE A 76 5.31 -0.75 -3.82
CA ILE A 76 5.81 -2.11 -3.86
C ILE A 76 6.85 -2.20 -4.97
N MET A 77 7.99 -2.78 -4.67
CA MET A 77 9.00 -3.06 -5.66
C MET A 77 9.01 -4.55 -5.96
N GLN A 78 8.83 -4.89 -7.22
CA GLN A 78 8.92 -6.26 -7.67
C GLN A 78 10.37 -6.62 -7.88
N ASP A 79 10.71 -7.85 -7.53
CA ASP A 79 12.09 -8.31 -7.61
C ASP A 79 12.33 -8.97 -8.95
N TYR A 80 12.81 -8.17 -9.90
CA TYR A 80 13.15 -8.69 -11.23
C TYR A 80 14.37 -9.60 -11.20
N ASP A 81 15.23 -9.44 -10.21
CA ASP A 81 16.39 -10.30 -10.12
C ASP A 81 15.97 -11.72 -9.80
N ASP A 82 14.99 -11.89 -8.90
CA ASP A 82 14.44 -13.20 -8.64
C ASP A 82 13.78 -13.77 -9.89
N ALA A 83 13.05 -12.97 -10.62
CA ALA A 83 12.41 -13.42 -11.84
C ALA A 83 13.43 -13.86 -12.88
N ARG A 84 14.53 -13.12 -13.01
CA ARG A 84 15.59 -13.50 -13.94
C ARG A 84 16.33 -14.73 -13.47
N ALA A 85 16.59 -14.84 -12.19
CA ALA A 85 17.28 -15.99 -11.64
C ALA A 85 16.41 -17.24 -11.77
N ALA A 86 15.12 -17.08 -11.68
CA ALA A 86 14.17 -18.17 -11.83
C ALA A 86 13.95 -18.55 -13.29
N GLY A 87 14.20 -17.60 -14.18
CA GLY A 87 13.93 -17.79 -15.60
C GLY A 87 15.13 -18.26 -16.39
#